data_78f8941b619bf9e87ce03db43a161231
#
_entry.id   78f8941b619bf9e87ce03db43a161231
#
_cell.length_a   1.000
_cell.length_b   1.000
_cell.length_c   1.000
_cell.angle_alpha   90.00
_cell.angle_beta   90.00
_cell.angle_gamma   90.00
#
_symmetry.space_group_name_H-M   'P 1'
#
loop_
_entity.id
_entity.type
_entity.pdbx_description
1 polymer ?
#
loop_
_entity_poly.entity_id
_entity_poly.type
_entity_poly.pdbx_seq_one_letter_code
_entity_poly.pdbx_strand_id
1 'polypeptide(L)'
;MPQSAMDAVTRTQEYIQEMGPFGAEVYSWISPQMQSTREAIASILGVTKDTITLTGNVTVGCNISMWGINWQVGDHLLISDCEHPGVIGTAREISRRFGVEVSTFPLMETLNLGDPVSVIAENLRPGTRLVVLSHVLWNTGQVLPLDKIVKLCKEPSRGNNCLVLVDGAQSVGVLPLNNLTSLTELGVDFYAFTGHKWLCGPAGVGGLYVHPQAREQLQPTFIGLDGVVTNSQAQPISWQPDGRRYEVSTLSVPLYSGLREAIATHNEWGTGEERYEQICHKSAYLWQKLTELPQIKCLKDSPPASGLVSFQMTNNQPSSKLVQYLESSLPPVKILTRTIANPNCIRVSIHYLTLESEMDELIGSIQEFMKVQSN
;
A
#
# COMPACT_ATOMS: atom_id res chain seq x y z
N MET A 1 2.79 -10.55 -12.61
CA MET A 1 1.42 -11.09 -12.46
C MET A 1 1.46 -12.57 -12.83
N PRO A 2 0.86 -13.49 -12.03
CA PRO A 2 0.77 -14.92 -12.36
C PRO A 2 0.01 -15.16 -13.66
N GLN A 3 0.32 -16.26 -14.35
CA GLN A 3 -0.39 -16.62 -15.59
C GLN A 3 -1.87 -16.85 -15.33
N SER A 4 -2.23 -17.54 -14.22
CA SER A 4 -3.62 -17.75 -13.80
C SER A 4 -4.42 -16.44 -13.67
N ALA A 5 -3.78 -15.39 -13.15
CA ALA A 5 -4.40 -14.06 -13.03
C ALA A 5 -4.59 -13.37 -14.40
N MET A 6 -3.64 -13.50 -15.33
CA MET A 6 -3.80 -13.02 -16.72
C MET A 6 -4.93 -13.74 -17.44
N ASP A 7 -4.97 -15.06 -17.31
CA ASP A 7 -6.02 -15.89 -17.90
C ASP A 7 -7.39 -15.56 -17.33
N ALA A 8 -7.48 -15.26 -16.03
CA ALA A 8 -8.73 -14.84 -15.40
C ALA A 8 -9.26 -13.51 -15.94
N VAL A 9 -8.35 -12.55 -16.17
CA VAL A 9 -8.72 -11.27 -16.82
C VAL A 9 -9.32 -11.54 -18.20
N THR A 10 -8.64 -12.33 -19.03
CA THR A 10 -9.05 -12.65 -20.39
C THR A 10 -10.39 -13.39 -20.41
N ARG A 11 -10.49 -14.51 -19.69
CA ARG A 11 -11.74 -15.30 -19.60
C ARG A 11 -12.94 -14.49 -19.12
N THR A 12 -12.73 -13.63 -18.13
CA THR A 12 -13.80 -12.78 -17.61
C THR A 12 -14.26 -11.75 -18.64
N GLN A 13 -13.33 -11.17 -19.39
CA GLN A 13 -13.66 -10.22 -20.46
C GLN A 13 -14.42 -10.91 -21.60
N GLU A 14 -13.98 -12.08 -22.04
CA GLU A 14 -14.63 -12.89 -23.08
C GLU A 14 -16.04 -13.27 -22.65
N TYR A 15 -16.21 -13.80 -21.44
CA TYR A 15 -17.51 -14.18 -20.89
C TYR A 15 -18.53 -13.03 -20.86
N ILE A 16 -18.09 -11.83 -20.41
CA ILE A 16 -18.94 -10.63 -20.42
C ILE A 16 -19.36 -10.26 -21.85
N GLN A 17 -18.47 -10.40 -22.85
CA GLN A 17 -18.79 -10.10 -24.24
C GLN A 17 -19.77 -11.13 -24.84
N GLU A 18 -19.60 -12.41 -24.53
CA GLU A 18 -20.48 -13.49 -25.01
C GLU A 18 -21.89 -13.38 -24.44
N MET A 19 -22.02 -13.03 -23.14
CA MET A 19 -23.32 -12.83 -22.50
C MET A 19 -24.04 -11.55 -22.93
N GLY A 20 -23.31 -10.58 -23.51
CA GLY A 20 -23.79 -9.23 -23.79
C GLY A 20 -23.59 -8.29 -22.61
N PRO A 21 -22.67 -7.32 -22.75
CA PRO A 21 -22.12 -6.52 -21.63
C PRO A 21 -23.15 -5.66 -20.89
N PHE A 22 -24.35 -5.49 -21.43
CA PHE A 22 -25.41 -4.63 -20.85
C PHE A 22 -26.71 -5.41 -20.53
N GLY A 23 -26.66 -6.74 -20.58
CA GLY A 23 -27.81 -7.62 -20.31
C GLY A 23 -28.07 -7.77 -18.80
N ALA A 24 -29.32 -8.02 -18.42
CA ALA A 24 -29.67 -8.30 -17.01
C ALA A 24 -28.96 -9.55 -16.47
N GLU A 25 -28.69 -10.51 -17.33
CA GLU A 25 -28.00 -11.75 -16.99
C GLU A 25 -26.56 -11.50 -16.57
N VAL A 26 -25.80 -10.66 -17.32
CA VAL A 26 -24.43 -10.33 -16.99
C VAL A 26 -24.34 -9.55 -15.68
N TYR A 27 -25.26 -8.64 -15.39
CA TYR A 27 -25.32 -7.92 -14.12
C TYR A 27 -25.56 -8.85 -12.93
N SER A 28 -26.45 -9.85 -13.11
CA SER A 28 -26.69 -10.87 -12.08
C SER A 28 -25.45 -11.73 -11.80
N TRP A 29 -24.62 -11.98 -12.82
CA TRP A 29 -23.37 -12.71 -12.68
C TRP A 29 -22.25 -11.84 -12.08
N ILE A 30 -22.16 -10.56 -12.44
CA ILE A 30 -21.11 -9.63 -11.96
C ILE A 30 -21.15 -9.47 -10.43
N SER A 31 -22.33 -9.30 -9.85
CA SER A 31 -22.48 -9.02 -8.42
C SER A 31 -21.80 -10.07 -7.52
N PRO A 32 -22.02 -11.38 -7.68
CA PRO A 32 -21.29 -12.42 -6.94
C PRO A 32 -19.77 -12.38 -7.17
N GLN A 33 -19.31 -12.08 -8.39
CA GLN A 33 -17.87 -12.01 -8.70
C GLN A 33 -17.20 -10.90 -7.87
N MET A 34 -17.83 -9.73 -7.78
CA MET A 34 -17.32 -8.62 -7.00
C MET A 34 -17.37 -8.90 -5.49
N GLN A 35 -18.38 -9.62 -5.01
CA GLN A 35 -18.44 -10.08 -3.61
C GLN A 35 -17.31 -11.06 -3.28
N SER A 36 -17.07 -12.05 -4.15
CA SER A 36 -15.95 -12.99 -3.98
C SER A 36 -14.58 -12.27 -3.98
N THR A 37 -14.44 -11.20 -4.75
CA THR A 37 -13.23 -10.37 -4.72
C THR A 37 -13.07 -9.66 -3.37
N ARG A 38 -14.15 -9.09 -2.81
CA ARG A 38 -14.10 -8.49 -1.45
C ARG A 38 -13.78 -9.53 -0.39
N GLU A 39 -14.30 -10.74 -0.50
CA GLU A 39 -14.00 -11.86 0.41
C GLU A 39 -12.52 -12.24 0.36
N ALA A 40 -11.95 -12.36 -0.83
CA ALA A 40 -10.51 -12.65 -0.99
C ALA A 40 -9.63 -11.53 -0.38
N ILE A 41 -9.97 -10.27 -0.62
CA ILE A 41 -9.27 -9.12 -0.02
C ILE A 41 -9.44 -9.12 1.51
N ALA A 42 -10.64 -9.31 2.01
CA ALA A 42 -10.95 -9.34 3.43
C ALA A 42 -10.14 -10.43 4.15
N SER A 43 -10.01 -11.60 3.52
CA SER A 43 -9.22 -12.73 4.06
C SER A 43 -7.75 -12.38 4.27
N ILE A 44 -7.09 -11.71 3.32
CA ILE A 44 -5.67 -11.32 3.46
C ILE A 44 -5.45 -10.17 4.45
N LEU A 45 -6.49 -9.39 4.74
CA LEU A 45 -6.45 -8.28 5.71
C LEU A 45 -6.96 -8.68 7.12
N GLY A 46 -7.51 -9.89 7.27
CA GLY A 46 -8.11 -10.35 8.53
C GLY A 46 -9.35 -9.57 8.94
N VAL A 47 -10.19 -9.15 7.98
CA VAL A 47 -11.38 -8.32 8.23
C VAL A 47 -12.62 -8.91 7.55
N THR A 48 -13.79 -8.28 7.71
CA THR A 48 -15.01 -8.69 7.01
C THR A 48 -15.15 -7.99 5.67
N LYS A 49 -15.75 -8.67 4.67
CA LYS A 49 -15.94 -8.13 3.32
C LYS A 49 -16.72 -6.80 3.29
N ASP A 50 -17.63 -6.60 4.25
CA ASP A 50 -18.47 -5.40 4.33
C ASP A 50 -17.69 -4.14 4.72
N THR A 51 -16.44 -4.30 5.15
CA THR A 51 -15.52 -3.20 5.43
C THR A 51 -14.65 -2.81 4.22
N ILE A 52 -14.74 -3.55 3.11
CA ILE A 52 -13.91 -3.38 1.93
C ILE A 52 -14.63 -2.54 0.87
N THR A 53 -13.97 -1.48 0.45
CA THR A 53 -14.27 -0.67 -0.74
C THR A 53 -13.29 -1.05 -1.84
N LEU A 54 -13.76 -1.35 -3.03
CA LEU A 54 -12.92 -1.61 -4.19
C LEU A 54 -12.51 -0.29 -4.83
N THR A 55 -11.21 -0.12 -5.09
CA THR A 55 -10.65 1.13 -5.63
C THR A 55 -9.67 0.84 -6.76
N GLY A 56 -9.41 1.83 -7.62
CA GLY A 56 -8.43 1.68 -8.71
C GLY A 56 -6.97 1.51 -8.22
N ASN A 57 -6.65 1.99 -7.03
CA ASN A 57 -5.33 1.89 -6.40
C ASN A 57 -5.34 2.50 -4.99
N VAL A 58 -4.20 2.41 -4.29
CA VAL A 58 -4.01 2.98 -2.94
C VAL A 58 -4.26 4.49 -2.89
N THR A 59 -3.85 5.25 -3.90
CA THR A 59 -4.03 6.71 -3.92
C THR A 59 -5.49 7.10 -3.93
N VAL A 60 -6.34 6.36 -4.66
CA VAL A 60 -7.80 6.56 -4.61
C VAL A 60 -8.34 6.28 -3.21
N GLY A 61 -7.90 5.19 -2.56
CA GLY A 61 -8.30 4.88 -1.19
C GLY A 61 -7.89 5.97 -0.18
N CYS A 62 -6.65 6.47 -0.27
CA CYS A 62 -6.20 7.59 0.55
C CYS A 62 -7.03 8.87 0.29
N ASN A 63 -7.34 9.16 -0.98
CA ASN A 63 -8.20 10.31 -1.32
C ASN A 63 -9.61 10.15 -0.76
N ILE A 64 -10.25 8.99 -0.89
CA ILE A 64 -11.57 8.74 -0.29
C ILE A 64 -11.54 9.05 1.21
N SER A 65 -10.54 8.51 1.92
CA SER A 65 -10.41 8.69 3.36
C SER A 65 -10.14 10.15 3.76
N MET A 66 -9.27 10.84 3.04
CA MET A 66 -8.86 12.21 3.38
C MET A 66 -9.93 13.25 2.99
N TRP A 67 -10.56 13.14 1.81
CA TRP A 67 -11.60 14.06 1.36
C TRP A 67 -12.96 13.83 2.03
N GLY A 68 -13.25 12.60 2.46
CA GLY A 68 -14.53 12.25 3.08
C GLY A 68 -14.70 12.73 4.52
N ILE A 69 -13.63 13.22 5.16
CA ILE A 69 -13.71 13.83 6.49
C ILE A 69 -14.39 15.20 6.36
N ASN A 70 -15.33 15.50 7.26
CA ASN A 70 -15.99 16.81 7.33
C ASN A 70 -15.05 17.81 8.05
N TRP A 71 -14.08 18.31 7.29
CA TRP A 71 -13.05 19.23 7.77
C TRP A 71 -13.63 20.58 8.19
N GLN A 72 -13.08 21.12 9.29
CA GLN A 72 -13.36 22.45 9.78
C GLN A 72 -12.08 23.31 9.74
N VAL A 73 -12.25 24.63 9.64
CA VAL A 73 -11.13 25.57 9.74
C VAL A 73 -10.43 25.38 11.09
N GLY A 74 -9.11 25.18 11.06
CA GLY A 74 -8.29 24.94 12.25
C GLY A 74 -8.20 23.49 12.68
N ASP A 75 -8.89 22.54 12.00
CA ASP A 75 -8.59 21.12 12.16
C ASP A 75 -7.12 20.86 11.81
N HIS A 76 -6.51 19.85 12.46
CA HIS A 76 -5.12 19.50 12.23
C HIS A 76 -4.99 18.12 11.56
N LEU A 77 -4.20 18.07 10.49
CA LEU A 77 -3.79 16.87 9.77
C LEU A 77 -2.28 16.64 10.00
N LEU A 78 -1.93 15.52 10.58
CA LEU A 78 -0.56 15.13 10.85
C LEU A 78 -0.10 14.04 9.87
N ILE A 79 0.98 14.29 9.09
CA ILE A 79 1.52 13.34 8.11
C ILE A 79 3.00 13.05 8.37
N SER A 80 3.51 11.90 7.94
CA SER A 80 4.95 11.64 8.05
C SER A 80 5.75 12.34 6.93
N ASP A 81 7.03 12.60 7.16
CA ASP A 81 7.98 13.09 6.13
C ASP A 81 8.35 12.00 5.10
N CYS A 82 7.90 10.78 5.32
CA CYS A 82 8.13 9.62 4.46
C CYS A 82 6.94 9.26 3.57
N GLU A 83 5.90 10.10 3.50
CA GLU A 83 4.72 9.78 2.71
C GLU A 83 4.94 9.89 1.19
N HIS A 84 4.15 9.12 0.45
CA HIS A 84 4.17 9.18 -1.01
C HIS A 84 3.68 10.56 -1.50
N PRO A 85 4.27 11.12 -2.60
CA PRO A 85 3.88 12.44 -3.13
C PRO A 85 2.38 12.62 -3.37
N GLY A 86 1.66 11.55 -3.74
CA GLY A 86 0.19 11.60 -3.91
C GLY A 86 -0.55 11.90 -2.61
N VAL A 87 -0.09 11.39 -1.47
CA VAL A 87 -0.65 11.68 -0.14
C VAL A 87 -0.35 13.11 0.28
N ILE A 88 0.91 13.54 0.10
CA ILE A 88 1.36 14.91 0.42
C ILE A 88 0.56 15.93 -0.41
N GLY A 89 0.37 15.66 -1.71
CA GLY A 89 -0.42 16.52 -2.60
C GLY A 89 -1.87 16.67 -2.13
N THR A 90 -2.49 15.56 -1.73
CA THR A 90 -3.85 15.56 -1.18
C THR A 90 -3.95 16.38 0.11
N ALA A 91 -3.01 16.19 1.05
CA ALA A 91 -2.98 16.95 2.31
C ALA A 91 -2.86 18.47 2.07
N ARG A 92 -1.97 18.87 1.16
CA ARG A 92 -1.79 20.29 0.78
C ARG A 92 -3.06 20.89 0.18
N GLU A 93 -3.76 20.16 -0.66
CA GLU A 93 -4.99 20.64 -1.29
C GLU A 93 -6.15 20.72 -0.29
N ILE A 94 -6.25 19.81 0.67
CA ILE A 94 -7.20 19.88 1.79
C ILE A 94 -6.91 21.12 2.65
N SER A 95 -5.65 21.37 3.00
CA SER A 95 -5.24 22.60 3.69
C SER A 95 -5.71 23.84 2.96
N ARG A 96 -5.43 23.93 1.66
CA ARG A 96 -5.79 25.08 0.83
C ARG A 96 -7.30 25.31 0.73
N ARG A 97 -8.11 24.23 0.64
CA ARG A 97 -9.57 24.36 0.45
C ARG A 97 -10.34 24.58 1.73
N PHE A 98 -9.92 23.94 2.81
CA PHE A 98 -10.70 23.89 4.06
C PHE A 98 -10.05 24.66 5.21
N GLY A 99 -8.86 25.24 5.02
CA GLY A 99 -8.14 25.93 6.09
C GLY A 99 -7.63 24.97 7.17
N VAL A 100 -7.39 23.70 6.82
CA VAL A 100 -6.84 22.68 7.70
C VAL A 100 -5.34 22.94 7.90
N GLU A 101 -4.88 22.88 9.15
CA GLU A 101 -3.46 22.95 9.46
C GLU A 101 -2.80 21.59 9.17
N VAL A 102 -1.77 21.58 8.32
CA VAL A 102 -0.99 20.39 8.00
C VAL A 102 0.39 20.51 8.61
N SER A 103 0.78 19.55 9.45
CA SER A 103 2.14 19.42 9.94
C SER A 103 2.75 18.06 9.60
N THR A 104 4.09 18.03 9.58
CA THR A 104 4.86 16.83 9.21
C THR A 104 5.71 16.42 10.41
N PHE A 105 5.69 15.12 10.76
CA PHE A 105 6.57 14.58 11.78
C PHE A 105 7.79 13.87 11.17
N PRO A 106 9.00 13.98 11.81
CA PRO A 106 10.26 13.53 11.24
C PRO A 106 10.49 12.02 11.44
N LEU A 107 9.77 11.19 10.71
CA LEU A 107 9.82 9.73 10.82
C LEU A 107 11.15 9.16 10.28
N MET A 108 11.75 9.83 9.28
CA MET A 108 13.04 9.42 8.72
C MET A 108 14.14 9.31 9.77
N GLU A 109 14.12 10.14 10.79
CA GLU A 109 15.10 10.15 11.88
C GLU A 109 15.04 8.87 12.74
N THR A 110 13.94 8.12 12.66
CA THR A 110 13.74 6.88 13.45
C THR A 110 14.26 5.62 12.76
N LEU A 111 14.87 5.75 11.59
CA LEU A 111 15.22 4.58 10.74
C LEU A 111 16.12 3.55 11.45
N ASN A 112 17.13 4.00 12.19
CA ASN A 112 18.09 3.16 12.90
C ASN A 112 18.12 3.39 14.41
N LEU A 113 17.90 4.66 14.81
CA LEU A 113 18.00 5.08 16.21
C LEU A 113 16.79 5.99 16.52
N GLY A 114 15.85 5.49 17.27
CA GLY A 114 14.68 6.26 17.66
C GLY A 114 13.41 5.43 17.68
N ASP A 115 12.40 6.00 18.29
CA ASP A 115 11.10 5.37 18.43
C ASP A 115 10.05 6.14 17.62
N PRO A 116 9.49 5.54 16.55
CA PRO A 116 8.43 6.16 15.76
C PRO A 116 7.22 6.60 16.59
N VAL A 117 6.90 5.86 17.67
CA VAL A 117 5.77 6.18 18.53
C VAL A 117 6.00 7.46 19.31
N SER A 118 7.20 7.65 19.84
CA SER A 118 7.59 8.87 20.55
C SER A 118 7.56 10.09 19.64
N VAL A 119 8.09 9.97 18.42
CA VAL A 119 8.07 11.07 17.43
C VAL A 119 6.64 11.47 17.08
N ILE A 120 5.74 10.51 16.90
CA ILE A 120 4.32 10.82 16.66
C ILE A 120 3.70 11.48 17.90
N ALA A 121 3.98 10.97 19.10
CA ALA A 121 3.45 11.51 20.36
C ALA A 121 3.82 12.99 20.58
N GLU A 122 5.03 13.38 20.23
CA GLU A 122 5.54 14.76 20.34
C GLU A 122 4.89 15.72 19.34
N ASN A 123 4.37 15.20 18.22
CA ASN A 123 3.76 15.99 17.15
C ASN A 123 2.22 15.96 17.17
N LEU A 124 1.60 15.09 17.96
CA LEU A 124 0.14 15.09 18.18
C LEU A 124 -0.26 16.34 18.97
N ARG A 125 -1.36 16.98 18.54
CA ARG A 125 -1.94 18.16 19.20
C ARG A 125 -3.39 17.90 19.59
N PRO A 126 -3.90 18.61 20.62
CA PRO A 126 -5.34 18.75 20.78
C PRO A 126 -5.94 19.27 19.47
N GLY A 127 -6.94 18.59 18.92
CA GLY A 127 -7.52 18.95 17.62
C GLY A 127 -6.88 18.24 16.42
N THR A 128 -5.87 17.39 16.59
CA THR A 128 -5.44 16.49 15.51
C THR A 128 -6.61 15.60 15.13
N ARG A 129 -7.07 15.73 13.89
CA ARG A 129 -8.24 15.04 13.36
C ARG A 129 -7.89 13.77 12.62
N LEU A 130 -6.76 13.79 11.90
CA LEU A 130 -6.27 12.66 11.13
C LEU A 130 -4.74 12.56 11.23
N VAL A 131 -4.26 11.35 11.47
CA VAL A 131 -2.85 10.96 11.30
C VAL A 131 -2.74 10.10 10.05
N VAL A 132 -1.82 10.43 9.15
CA VAL A 132 -1.57 9.66 7.93
C VAL A 132 -0.14 9.15 7.95
N LEU A 133 0.03 7.86 7.74
CA LEU A 133 1.33 7.19 7.70
C LEU A 133 1.32 5.95 6.79
N SER A 134 2.49 5.62 6.24
CA SER A 134 2.71 4.36 5.55
C SER A 134 3.06 3.26 6.54
N HIS A 135 2.49 2.04 6.41
CA HIS A 135 2.83 0.92 7.31
C HIS A 135 4.24 0.39 7.06
N VAL A 136 4.63 0.29 5.79
CA VAL A 136 6.01 0.04 5.35
C VAL A 136 6.46 1.25 4.54
N LEU A 137 7.48 1.94 4.99
CA LEU A 137 7.97 3.15 4.33
C LEU A 137 8.54 2.82 2.96
N TRP A 138 7.97 3.46 1.93
CA TRP A 138 8.30 3.17 0.53
C TRP A 138 9.73 3.51 0.13
N ASN A 139 10.40 4.39 0.87
CA ASN A 139 11.75 4.88 0.60
C ASN A 139 12.84 4.11 1.36
N THR A 140 12.56 3.61 2.56
CA THR A 140 13.55 2.97 3.43
C THR A 140 13.29 1.49 3.72
N GLY A 141 12.03 1.04 3.56
CA GLY A 141 11.60 -0.29 3.96
C GLY A 141 11.38 -0.48 5.46
N GLN A 142 11.41 0.60 6.25
CA GLN A 142 11.08 0.53 7.68
C GLN A 142 9.63 0.10 7.87
N VAL A 143 9.40 -0.87 8.74
CA VAL A 143 8.07 -1.29 9.18
C VAL A 143 7.71 -0.56 10.46
N LEU A 144 6.54 0.06 10.51
CA LEU A 144 6.08 0.81 11.68
C LEU A 144 5.30 -0.09 12.65
N PRO A 145 5.42 0.12 13.97
CA PRO A 145 4.67 -0.59 15.00
C PRO A 145 3.24 -0.05 15.07
N LEU A 146 2.39 -0.48 14.12
CA LEU A 146 1.05 0.07 13.90
C LEU A 146 0.14 -0.06 15.12
N ASP A 147 0.25 -1.17 15.87
CA ASP A 147 -0.48 -1.42 17.11
C ASP A 147 -0.24 -0.32 18.16
N LYS A 148 1.01 0.04 18.38
CA LYS A 148 1.40 1.09 19.34
C LYS A 148 0.99 2.48 18.86
N ILE A 149 1.13 2.75 17.56
CA ILE A 149 0.77 4.03 16.95
C ILE A 149 -0.74 4.26 17.04
N VAL A 150 -1.54 3.27 16.68
CA VAL A 150 -3.02 3.39 16.76
C VAL A 150 -3.47 3.57 18.22
N LYS A 151 -2.90 2.77 19.14
CA LYS A 151 -3.19 2.94 20.58
C LYS A 151 -2.88 4.36 21.05
N LEU A 152 -1.75 4.93 20.67
CA LEU A 152 -1.38 6.32 20.97
C LEU A 152 -2.41 7.32 20.41
N CYS A 153 -2.82 7.17 19.16
CA CYS A 153 -3.77 8.05 18.48
C CYS A 153 -5.19 8.00 19.08
N LYS A 154 -5.54 6.87 19.70
CA LYS A 154 -6.86 6.64 20.32
C LYS A 154 -6.88 6.86 21.83
N GLU A 155 -5.80 7.35 22.42
CA GLU A 155 -5.68 7.49 23.89
C GLU A 155 -6.50 8.67 24.41
N PRO A 156 -7.62 8.43 25.17
CA PRO A 156 -8.50 9.50 25.64
C PRO A 156 -7.85 10.46 26.64
N SER A 157 -6.86 9.97 27.41
CA SER A 157 -6.16 10.76 28.43
C SER A 157 -5.37 11.93 27.84
N ARG A 158 -5.04 11.87 26.54
CA ARG A 158 -4.37 12.94 25.80
C ARG A 158 -5.33 13.89 25.09
N GLY A 159 -6.64 13.71 25.25
CA GLY A 159 -7.67 14.44 24.51
C GLY A 159 -7.70 14.07 23.03
N ASN A 160 -7.00 12.99 22.65
CA ASN A 160 -6.85 12.54 21.28
C ASN A 160 -7.87 11.45 20.98
N ASN A 161 -8.70 11.68 19.99
CA ASN A 161 -9.51 10.66 19.32
C ASN A 161 -9.38 10.91 17.81
N CYS A 162 -8.14 10.93 17.34
CA CYS A 162 -7.87 11.18 15.94
C CYS A 162 -8.06 9.91 15.10
N LEU A 163 -8.49 10.11 13.88
CA LEU A 163 -8.55 9.04 12.88
C LEU A 163 -7.13 8.68 12.40
N VAL A 164 -6.95 7.41 12.01
CA VAL A 164 -5.68 6.91 11.49
C VAL A 164 -5.89 6.34 10.10
N LEU A 165 -5.25 6.96 9.12
CA LEU A 165 -5.17 6.47 7.73
C LEU A 165 -3.80 5.84 7.49
N VAL A 166 -3.80 4.60 7.05
CA VAL A 166 -2.59 3.86 6.71
C VAL A 166 -2.48 3.67 5.20
N ASP A 167 -1.38 4.13 4.62
CA ASP A 167 -0.96 3.75 3.27
C ASP A 167 -0.32 2.35 3.33
N GLY A 168 -1.06 1.35 2.87
CA GLY A 168 -0.67 -0.05 2.83
C GLY A 168 -0.03 -0.49 1.51
N ALA A 169 0.40 0.44 0.66
CA ALA A 169 0.93 0.13 -0.68
C ALA A 169 2.14 -0.80 -0.68
N GLN A 170 2.93 -0.83 0.39
CA GLN A 170 4.12 -1.66 0.52
C GLN A 170 3.97 -2.76 1.58
N SER A 171 2.83 -2.86 2.24
CA SER A 171 2.59 -3.81 3.34
C SER A 171 1.65 -4.95 2.95
N VAL A 172 0.58 -4.68 2.17
CA VAL A 172 -0.36 -5.72 1.74
C VAL A 172 0.32 -6.65 0.75
N GLY A 173 0.34 -7.94 1.07
CA GLY A 173 1.09 -8.98 0.35
C GLY A 173 2.53 -9.21 0.87
N VAL A 174 3.02 -8.35 1.81
CA VAL A 174 4.30 -8.52 2.52
C VAL A 174 4.05 -8.95 3.96
N LEU A 175 3.33 -8.12 4.73
CA LEU A 175 3.07 -8.39 6.14
C LEU A 175 1.88 -9.35 6.30
N PRO A 176 1.93 -10.28 7.28
CA PRO A 176 0.85 -11.24 7.55
C PRO A 176 -0.29 -10.57 8.35
N LEU A 177 -1.06 -9.69 7.69
CA LEU A 177 -2.06 -8.84 8.35
C LEU A 177 -3.26 -9.63 8.91
N ASN A 178 -3.50 -10.85 8.44
CA ASN A 178 -4.63 -11.68 8.84
C ASN A 178 -4.40 -12.53 10.09
N ASN A 179 -3.17 -12.66 10.57
CA ASN A 179 -2.83 -13.56 11.68
C ASN A 179 -2.33 -12.83 12.93
N LEU A 180 -2.00 -11.55 12.78
CA LEU A 180 -1.82 -10.64 13.91
C LEU A 180 -3.18 -10.13 14.38
N THR A 181 -3.22 -9.33 15.40
CA THR A 181 -4.45 -8.60 15.77
C THR A 181 -5.05 -7.95 14.51
N SER A 182 -6.29 -8.26 14.18
CA SER A 182 -6.92 -7.78 12.94
C SER A 182 -6.92 -6.24 12.88
N LEU A 183 -6.99 -5.65 11.68
CA LEU A 183 -7.07 -4.19 11.53
C LEU A 183 -8.25 -3.60 12.32
N THR A 184 -9.32 -4.36 12.47
CA THR A 184 -10.49 -3.98 13.28
C THR A 184 -10.16 -3.95 14.79
N GLU A 185 -9.49 -4.97 15.29
CA GLU A 185 -9.09 -5.04 16.71
C GLU A 185 -7.98 -4.03 17.04
N LEU A 186 -7.09 -3.74 16.09
CA LEU A 186 -6.10 -2.65 16.21
C LEU A 186 -6.75 -1.27 16.28
N GLY A 187 -7.98 -1.12 15.76
CA GLY A 187 -8.69 0.16 15.71
C GLY A 187 -8.17 1.10 14.63
N VAL A 188 -7.55 0.57 13.56
CA VAL A 188 -7.18 1.35 12.36
C VAL A 188 -8.45 1.81 11.68
N ASP A 189 -8.58 3.10 11.40
CA ASP A 189 -9.80 3.64 10.78
C ASP A 189 -9.85 3.38 9.28
N PHE A 190 -8.72 3.60 8.58
CA PHE A 190 -8.62 3.45 7.14
C PHE A 190 -7.31 2.78 6.75
N TYR A 191 -7.38 1.79 5.87
CA TYR A 191 -6.21 1.10 5.35
C TYR A 191 -6.33 0.93 3.83
N ALA A 192 -5.59 1.76 3.09
CA ALA A 192 -5.63 1.77 1.63
C ALA A 192 -4.50 0.93 1.04
N PHE A 193 -4.75 0.23 -0.08
CA PHE A 193 -3.73 -0.59 -0.73
C PHE A 193 -3.91 -0.68 -2.25
N THR A 194 -2.94 -1.28 -2.92
CA THR A 194 -2.95 -1.51 -4.37
C THR A 194 -2.66 -2.98 -4.70
N GLY A 195 -3.32 -3.50 -5.75
CA GLY A 195 -3.21 -4.90 -6.14
C GLY A 195 -1.97 -5.25 -6.99
N HIS A 196 -1.39 -4.27 -7.70
CA HIS A 196 -0.33 -4.54 -8.69
C HIS A 196 1.09 -4.63 -8.15
N LYS A 197 1.31 -4.39 -6.84
CA LYS A 197 2.62 -4.51 -6.22
C LYS A 197 2.83 -5.94 -5.68
N TRP A 198 2.86 -6.08 -4.38
CA TRP A 198 3.17 -7.33 -3.69
C TRP A 198 2.11 -8.44 -3.87
N LEU A 199 0.87 -8.09 -4.19
CA LEU A 199 -0.14 -9.08 -4.55
C LEU A 199 -0.01 -9.58 -6.00
N CYS A 200 0.90 -9.02 -6.79
CA CYS A 200 1.13 -9.40 -8.18
C CYS A 200 -0.13 -9.41 -9.06
N GLY A 201 -1.16 -8.66 -8.68
CA GLY A 201 -2.40 -8.49 -9.44
C GLY A 201 -2.26 -7.50 -10.60
N PRO A 202 -3.32 -7.27 -11.37
CA PRO A 202 -3.34 -6.28 -12.44
C PRO A 202 -3.15 -4.84 -11.91
N ALA A 203 -2.61 -3.95 -12.74
CA ALA A 203 -2.68 -2.51 -12.51
C ALA A 203 -4.14 -2.02 -12.64
N GLY A 204 -4.48 -0.96 -11.92
CA GLY A 204 -5.83 -0.39 -11.94
C GLY A 204 -6.80 -1.00 -10.95
N VAL A 205 -6.34 -1.83 -10.02
CA VAL A 205 -7.14 -2.38 -8.91
C VAL A 205 -6.42 -2.23 -7.57
N GLY A 206 -7.22 -2.08 -6.54
CA GLY A 206 -6.81 -1.96 -5.14
C GLY A 206 -8.03 -1.97 -4.23
N GLY A 207 -7.86 -1.53 -3.00
CA GLY A 207 -8.95 -1.45 -2.04
C GLY A 207 -8.67 -0.49 -0.91
N LEU A 208 -9.74 -0.22 -0.17
CA LEU A 208 -9.74 0.54 1.06
C LEU A 208 -10.54 -0.25 2.10
N TYR A 209 -9.90 -0.53 3.22
CA TYR A 209 -10.59 -0.95 4.43
C TYR A 209 -11.08 0.28 5.18
N VAL A 210 -12.34 0.27 5.61
CA VAL A 210 -12.94 1.30 6.46
C VAL A 210 -13.49 0.64 7.72
N HIS A 211 -12.96 1.04 8.87
CA HIS A 211 -13.43 0.55 10.16
C HIS A 211 -14.92 0.86 10.36
N PRO A 212 -15.75 -0.07 10.87
CA PRO A 212 -17.18 0.16 11.04
C PRO A 212 -17.52 1.44 11.81
N GLN A 213 -16.79 1.75 12.88
CA GLN A 213 -16.99 2.97 13.68
C GLN A 213 -16.53 4.25 12.95
N ALA A 214 -15.50 4.17 12.11
CA ALA A 214 -15.02 5.31 11.33
C ALA A 214 -15.95 5.67 10.17
N ARG A 215 -16.79 4.73 9.74
CA ARG A 215 -17.77 4.92 8.65
C ARG A 215 -18.72 6.07 8.90
N GLU A 216 -19.08 6.33 10.14
CA GLU A 216 -19.96 7.44 10.53
C GLU A 216 -19.29 8.81 10.36
N GLN A 217 -17.95 8.85 10.39
CA GLN A 217 -17.15 10.05 10.26
C GLN A 217 -16.65 10.28 8.82
N LEU A 218 -16.87 9.31 7.93
CA LEU A 218 -16.43 9.35 6.55
C LEU A 218 -17.61 9.48 5.58
N GLN A 219 -17.70 10.61 4.89
CA GLN A 219 -18.72 10.84 3.87
C GLN A 219 -18.23 10.43 2.49
N PRO A 220 -19.09 9.89 1.60
CA PRO A 220 -18.73 9.65 0.23
C PRO A 220 -18.33 10.94 -0.49
N THR A 221 -17.15 10.95 -1.11
CA THR A 221 -16.63 12.10 -1.86
C THR A 221 -17.11 12.11 -3.31
N PHE A 222 -17.02 10.95 -3.95
CA PHE A 222 -17.57 10.71 -5.29
C PHE A 222 -18.74 9.76 -5.14
N ILE A 223 -19.88 10.14 -5.71
CA ILE A 223 -21.15 9.43 -5.55
C ILE A 223 -21.54 8.83 -6.89
N GLY A 224 -21.86 7.54 -6.88
CA GLY A 224 -22.35 6.82 -8.05
C GLY A 224 -23.42 5.80 -7.68
N LEU A 225 -23.88 5.08 -8.68
CA LEU A 225 -25.01 4.15 -8.54
C LEU A 225 -24.70 3.02 -7.54
N ASP A 226 -23.45 2.53 -7.51
CA ASP A 226 -23.07 1.43 -6.62
C ASP A 226 -23.02 1.85 -5.15
N GLY A 227 -22.82 3.16 -4.88
CA GLY A 227 -22.74 3.72 -3.53
C GLY A 227 -24.08 4.01 -2.87
N VAL A 228 -25.19 3.94 -3.60
CA VAL A 228 -26.54 4.31 -3.11
C VAL A 228 -27.50 3.13 -3.15
N VAL A 229 -28.49 3.16 -2.25
CA VAL A 229 -29.67 2.33 -2.31
C VAL A 229 -30.78 3.13 -3.00
N THR A 230 -31.43 2.56 -4.01
CA THR A 230 -32.51 3.23 -4.75
C THR A 230 -33.87 2.59 -4.43
N ASN A 231 -34.94 3.38 -4.50
CA ASN A 231 -36.31 2.88 -4.46
C ASN A 231 -36.77 2.34 -5.84
N SER A 232 -38.03 1.89 -5.94
CA SER A 232 -38.62 1.35 -7.16
C SER A 232 -38.73 2.39 -8.31
N GLN A 233 -38.52 3.67 -8.02
CA GLN A 233 -38.53 4.75 -9.00
C GLN A 233 -37.10 5.21 -9.36
N ALA A 234 -36.08 4.39 -9.01
CA ALA A 234 -34.66 4.67 -9.19
C ALA A 234 -34.17 5.96 -8.46
N GLN A 235 -34.86 6.37 -7.41
CA GLN A 235 -34.45 7.53 -6.60
C GLN A 235 -33.54 7.08 -5.47
N PRO A 236 -32.38 7.74 -5.22
CA PRO A 236 -31.53 7.44 -4.06
C PRO A 236 -32.27 7.71 -2.76
N ILE A 237 -32.27 6.73 -1.85
CA ILE A 237 -32.92 6.84 -0.53
C ILE A 237 -31.94 6.72 0.64
N SER A 238 -30.80 6.08 0.46
CA SER A 238 -29.75 5.96 1.46
C SER A 238 -28.42 5.58 0.82
N TRP A 239 -27.34 5.67 1.60
CA TRP A 239 -26.06 5.05 1.23
C TRP A 239 -26.10 3.53 1.41
N GLN A 240 -25.26 2.83 0.65
CA GLN A 240 -25.00 1.42 0.96
C GLN A 240 -24.53 1.28 2.41
N PRO A 241 -24.95 0.21 3.13
CA PRO A 241 -24.63 0.05 4.55
C PRO A 241 -23.19 -0.42 4.80
N ASP A 242 -22.42 -0.71 3.76
CA ASP A 242 -21.09 -1.30 3.78
C ASP A 242 -20.07 -0.49 2.97
N GLY A 243 -18.90 -1.06 2.69
CA GLY A 243 -17.80 -0.42 1.95
C GLY A 243 -18.19 0.06 0.54
N ARG A 244 -19.25 -0.48 -0.06
CA ARG A 244 -19.74 -0.07 -1.38
C ARG A 244 -20.17 1.40 -1.42
N ARG A 245 -20.51 2.01 -0.29
CA ARG A 245 -20.89 3.43 -0.24
C ARG A 245 -19.83 4.39 -0.81
N TYR A 246 -18.59 3.96 -0.90
CA TYR A 246 -17.48 4.74 -1.45
C TYR A 246 -17.13 4.33 -2.89
N GLU A 247 -17.85 3.40 -3.49
CA GLU A 247 -17.67 2.98 -4.88
C GLU A 247 -18.59 3.81 -5.79
N VAL A 248 -18.06 4.16 -6.96
CA VAL A 248 -18.81 5.03 -7.87
C VAL A 248 -19.73 4.21 -8.78
N SER A 249 -19.16 3.52 -9.74
CA SER A 249 -19.87 2.66 -10.69
C SER A 249 -18.90 2.01 -11.67
N THR A 250 -19.35 0.94 -12.34
CA THR A 250 -18.68 0.32 -13.50
C THR A 250 -17.20 -0.01 -13.24
N LEU A 251 -16.95 -0.70 -12.14
CA LEU A 251 -15.62 -1.22 -11.84
C LEU A 251 -15.21 -2.28 -12.88
N SER A 252 -13.92 -2.42 -13.14
CA SER A 252 -13.39 -3.41 -14.08
C SER A 252 -13.45 -4.82 -13.51
N VAL A 253 -14.57 -5.52 -13.72
CA VAL A 253 -14.76 -6.90 -13.26
C VAL A 253 -13.63 -7.84 -13.72
N PRO A 254 -13.13 -7.77 -14.98
CA PRO A 254 -12.00 -8.58 -15.42
C PRO A 254 -10.73 -8.36 -14.58
N LEU A 255 -10.37 -7.10 -14.31
CA LEU A 255 -9.18 -6.81 -13.52
C LEU A 255 -9.33 -7.28 -12.06
N TYR A 256 -10.52 -7.17 -11.48
CA TYR A 256 -10.76 -7.70 -10.12
C TYR A 256 -10.78 -9.22 -10.06
N SER A 257 -11.21 -9.89 -11.14
CA SER A 257 -11.05 -11.35 -11.26
C SER A 257 -9.57 -11.75 -11.29
N GLY A 258 -8.74 -11.00 -12.03
CA GLY A 258 -7.29 -11.17 -12.04
C GLY A 258 -6.66 -10.95 -10.66
N LEU A 259 -7.10 -9.94 -9.90
CA LEU A 259 -6.63 -9.73 -8.52
C LEU A 259 -6.99 -10.89 -7.60
N ARG A 260 -8.23 -11.41 -7.70
CA ARG A 260 -8.68 -12.57 -6.92
C ARG A 260 -7.82 -13.80 -7.19
N GLU A 261 -7.54 -14.10 -8.46
CA GLU A 261 -6.67 -15.23 -8.84
C GLU A 261 -5.22 -15.01 -8.40
N ALA A 262 -4.70 -13.79 -8.44
CA ALA A 262 -3.39 -13.49 -7.88
C ALA A 262 -3.35 -13.78 -6.38
N ILE A 263 -4.36 -13.39 -5.62
CA ILE A 263 -4.49 -13.71 -4.18
C ILE A 263 -4.59 -15.23 -3.96
N ALA A 264 -5.36 -15.94 -4.79
CA ALA A 264 -5.46 -17.39 -4.71
C ALA A 264 -4.09 -18.06 -4.93
N THR A 265 -3.33 -17.62 -5.94
CA THR A 265 -1.95 -18.11 -6.20
C THR A 265 -1.02 -17.89 -5.01
N HIS A 266 -1.11 -16.76 -4.32
CA HIS A 266 -0.37 -16.52 -3.08
C HIS A 266 -0.74 -17.51 -1.98
N ASN A 267 -2.04 -17.78 -1.80
CA ASN A 267 -2.52 -18.70 -0.78
C ASN A 267 -2.17 -20.18 -1.08
N GLU A 268 -2.10 -20.55 -2.35
CA GLU A 268 -1.62 -21.87 -2.78
C GLU A 268 -0.14 -22.06 -2.51
N TRP A 269 0.66 -20.99 -2.58
CA TRP A 269 2.10 -21.07 -2.27
C TRP A 269 2.36 -21.32 -0.78
N GLY A 270 1.57 -20.73 0.11
CA GLY A 270 1.70 -20.87 1.55
C GLY A 270 0.92 -19.81 2.32
N THR A 271 1.06 -19.80 3.64
CA THR A 271 0.45 -18.82 4.53
C THR A 271 1.08 -17.42 4.41
N GLY A 272 0.45 -16.42 4.98
CA GLY A 272 0.99 -15.05 5.05
C GLY A 272 2.32 -15.00 5.78
N GLU A 273 2.43 -15.76 6.88
CA GLU A 273 3.65 -15.87 7.70
C GLU A 273 4.80 -16.54 6.92
N GLU A 274 4.54 -17.67 6.27
CA GLU A 274 5.56 -18.36 5.48
C GLU A 274 6.11 -17.48 4.36
N ARG A 275 5.24 -16.73 3.67
CA ARG A 275 5.66 -15.73 2.66
C ARG A 275 6.50 -14.63 3.29
N TYR A 276 6.08 -14.11 4.44
CA TYR A 276 6.78 -13.04 5.16
C TYR A 276 8.16 -13.50 5.65
N GLU A 277 8.26 -14.69 6.22
CA GLU A 277 9.54 -15.30 6.62
C GLU A 277 10.50 -15.43 5.45
N GLN A 278 10.02 -15.88 4.29
CA GLN A 278 10.82 -15.94 3.07
C GLN A 278 11.28 -14.56 2.59
N ILE A 279 10.39 -13.55 2.63
CA ILE A 279 10.75 -12.17 2.28
C ILE A 279 11.86 -11.67 3.22
N CYS A 280 11.71 -11.83 4.52
CA CYS A 280 12.71 -11.40 5.51
C CYS A 280 14.03 -12.12 5.34
N HIS A 281 14.02 -13.44 5.13
CA HIS A 281 15.23 -14.23 4.89
C HIS A 281 15.99 -13.75 3.65
N LYS A 282 15.31 -13.59 2.52
CA LYS A 282 15.90 -13.13 1.27
C LYS A 282 16.35 -11.66 1.33
N SER A 283 15.60 -10.81 2.01
CA SER A 283 16.02 -9.43 2.25
C SER A 283 17.26 -9.32 3.12
N ALA A 284 17.38 -10.18 4.13
CA ALA A 284 18.57 -10.27 4.96
C ALA A 284 19.78 -10.77 4.16
N TYR A 285 19.60 -11.76 3.29
CA TYR A 285 20.63 -12.26 2.39
C TYR A 285 21.17 -11.13 1.49
N LEU A 286 20.30 -10.43 0.79
CA LEU A 286 20.72 -9.31 -0.06
C LEU A 286 21.38 -8.20 0.76
N TRP A 287 20.82 -7.84 1.91
CA TRP A 287 21.36 -6.81 2.79
C TRP A 287 22.79 -7.17 3.21
N GLN A 288 23.05 -8.42 3.62
CA GLN A 288 24.37 -8.89 4.00
C GLN A 288 25.36 -8.74 2.82
N LYS A 289 25.00 -9.24 1.63
CA LYS A 289 25.82 -9.13 0.42
C LYS A 289 26.17 -7.68 0.07
N LEU A 290 25.20 -6.77 0.19
CA LEU A 290 25.44 -5.34 -0.04
C LEU A 290 26.39 -4.72 0.98
N THR A 291 26.32 -5.12 2.25
CA THR A 291 27.20 -4.60 3.31
C THR A 291 28.65 -5.07 3.17
N GLU A 292 28.90 -6.16 2.44
CA GLU A 292 30.24 -6.63 2.11
C GLU A 292 30.93 -5.78 1.02
N LEU A 293 30.17 -4.92 0.30
CA LEU A 293 30.73 -4.08 -0.77
C LEU A 293 31.23 -2.73 -0.19
N PRO A 294 32.56 -2.42 -0.29
CA PRO A 294 33.14 -1.23 0.34
C PRO A 294 32.53 0.11 -0.10
N GLN A 295 32.02 0.18 -1.33
CA GLN A 295 31.43 1.39 -1.90
C GLN A 295 29.91 1.49 -1.70
N ILE A 296 29.31 0.56 -0.95
CA ILE A 296 27.87 0.54 -0.68
C ILE A 296 27.62 0.75 0.81
N LYS A 297 26.62 1.56 1.12
CA LYS A 297 26.09 1.74 2.47
C LYS A 297 24.59 1.47 2.47
N CYS A 298 24.18 0.40 3.12
CA CYS A 298 22.75 0.16 3.36
C CYS A 298 22.18 1.28 4.25
N LEU A 299 20.95 1.70 4.01
CA LEU A 299 20.28 2.73 4.82
C LEU A 299 19.95 2.21 6.21
N LYS A 300 19.54 0.94 6.31
CA LYS A 300 19.35 0.28 7.60
C LYS A 300 20.63 -0.39 8.08
N ASP A 301 20.94 -0.19 9.35
CA ASP A 301 22.10 -0.80 10.02
C ASP A 301 21.88 -2.28 10.42
N SER A 302 20.68 -2.79 10.15
CA SER A 302 20.28 -4.18 10.36
C SER A 302 19.42 -4.66 9.18
N PRO A 303 19.27 -5.99 8.96
CA PRO A 303 18.39 -6.53 7.93
C PRO A 303 16.99 -5.93 8.01
N PRO A 304 16.39 -5.52 6.87
CA PRO A 304 15.04 -4.95 6.88
C PRO A 304 13.98 -6.02 7.21
N ALA A 305 12.96 -5.62 7.99
CA ALA A 305 11.79 -6.45 8.29
C ALA A 305 10.71 -6.33 7.18
N SER A 306 11.13 -6.08 5.95
CA SER A 306 10.25 -5.98 4.78
C SER A 306 11.00 -6.40 3.53
N GLY A 307 10.30 -6.49 2.39
CA GLY A 307 10.92 -6.78 1.10
C GLY A 307 11.67 -5.61 0.45
N LEU A 308 11.84 -4.47 1.14
CA LEU A 308 12.51 -3.30 0.59
C LEU A 308 13.91 -3.16 1.20
N VAL A 309 14.93 -3.29 0.35
CA VAL A 309 16.34 -3.07 0.71
C VAL A 309 16.82 -1.80 0.01
N SER A 310 17.16 -0.78 0.80
CA SER A 310 17.62 0.52 0.29
C SER A 310 19.08 0.78 0.66
N PHE A 311 19.87 1.25 -0.30
CA PHE A 311 21.29 1.49 -0.13
C PHE A 311 21.78 2.72 -0.91
N GLN A 312 22.92 3.24 -0.53
CA GLN A 312 23.61 4.38 -1.17
C GLN A 312 24.98 3.96 -1.67
N MET A 313 25.46 4.61 -2.72
CA MET A 313 26.86 4.54 -3.13
C MET A 313 27.68 5.58 -2.35
N THR A 314 28.85 5.17 -1.82
CA THR A 314 29.71 6.06 -1.02
C THR A 314 30.67 6.92 -1.86
N ASN A 315 30.74 6.66 -3.17
CA ASN A 315 31.65 7.34 -4.11
C ASN A 315 31.08 8.61 -4.74
N ASN A 316 30.05 9.23 -4.16
CA ASN A 316 29.36 10.43 -4.64
C ASN A 316 28.77 10.36 -6.07
N GLN A 317 28.69 9.19 -6.69
CA GLN A 317 28.02 9.02 -7.98
C GLN A 317 26.49 9.10 -7.82
N PRO A 318 25.77 9.70 -8.77
CA PRO A 318 24.32 9.71 -8.75
C PRO A 318 23.74 8.29 -8.78
N SER A 319 22.82 7.98 -7.89
CA SER A 319 22.11 6.68 -7.83
C SER A 319 21.49 6.29 -9.18
N SER A 320 21.07 7.28 -9.99
CA SER A 320 20.49 7.07 -11.31
C SER A 320 21.45 6.41 -12.29
N LYS A 321 22.78 6.62 -12.18
CA LYS A 321 23.75 5.98 -13.07
C LYS A 321 23.81 4.46 -12.89
N LEU A 322 23.81 3.99 -11.64
CA LEU A 322 23.76 2.55 -11.37
C LEU A 322 22.42 1.95 -11.83
N VAL A 323 21.30 2.62 -11.58
CA VAL A 323 19.98 2.16 -12.05
C VAL A 323 19.95 2.03 -13.57
N GLN A 324 20.43 3.04 -14.31
CA GLN A 324 20.53 2.98 -15.78
C GLN A 324 21.45 1.85 -16.26
N TYR A 325 22.57 1.64 -15.59
CA TYR A 325 23.49 0.54 -15.89
C TYR A 325 22.78 -0.80 -15.74
N LEU A 326 22.11 -1.04 -14.63
CA LEU A 326 21.38 -2.29 -14.36
C LEU A 326 20.24 -2.55 -15.37
N GLU A 327 19.59 -1.49 -15.84
CA GLU A 327 18.52 -1.60 -16.83
C GLU A 327 19.04 -1.84 -18.28
N SER A 328 20.26 -1.39 -18.58
CA SER A 328 20.76 -1.35 -19.96
C SER A 328 21.89 -2.33 -20.28
N SER A 329 22.65 -2.79 -19.27
CA SER A 329 23.97 -3.37 -19.50
C SER A 329 24.03 -4.87 -19.73
N LEU A 330 22.97 -5.64 -19.51
CA LEU A 330 23.00 -7.10 -19.54
C LEU A 330 21.89 -7.71 -20.39
N PRO A 331 22.00 -7.74 -21.73
CA PRO A 331 21.18 -8.66 -22.50
C PRO A 331 21.56 -10.12 -22.18
N PRO A 332 20.59 -11.05 -21.92
CA PRO A 332 19.15 -10.86 -22.07
C PRO A 332 18.39 -10.39 -20.82
N VAL A 333 19.05 -10.19 -19.68
CA VAL A 333 18.37 -9.92 -18.40
C VAL A 333 18.51 -8.45 -18.02
N LYS A 334 17.38 -7.79 -17.76
CA LYS A 334 17.34 -6.43 -17.20
C LYS A 334 17.07 -6.51 -15.72
N ILE A 335 17.91 -5.86 -14.91
CA ILE A 335 17.69 -5.75 -13.46
C ILE A 335 16.99 -4.42 -13.17
N LEU A 336 15.71 -4.49 -12.84
CA LEU A 336 14.89 -3.31 -12.57
C LEU A 336 14.97 -2.94 -11.09
N THR A 337 15.59 -1.81 -10.80
CA THR A 337 15.67 -1.20 -9.48
C THR A 337 15.08 0.21 -9.49
N ARG A 338 15.06 0.91 -8.36
CA ARG A 338 14.47 2.24 -8.30
C ARG A 338 15.36 3.26 -7.61
N THR A 339 15.58 4.40 -8.26
CA THR A 339 16.15 5.57 -7.62
C THR A 339 15.11 6.22 -6.72
N ILE A 340 15.48 6.53 -5.50
CA ILE A 340 14.71 7.29 -4.52
C ILE A 340 15.40 8.64 -4.33
N ALA A 341 14.65 9.72 -4.41
CA ALA A 341 15.20 11.08 -4.30
C ALA A 341 15.49 11.48 -2.84
N ASN A 342 14.63 11.05 -1.90
CA ASN A 342 14.78 11.37 -0.48
C ASN A 342 14.48 10.11 0.40
N PRO A 343 15.49 9.59 1.10
CA PRO A 343 16.90 9.91 0.96
C PRO A 343 17.42 9.51 -0.42
N ASN A 344 18.46 10.19 -0.93
CA ASN A 344 19.03 9.79 -2.24
C ASN A 344 19.64 8.39 -2.13
N CYS A 345 18.95 7.40 -2.66
CA CYS A 345 19.33 5.99 -2.57
C CYS A 345 18.79 5.16 -3.74
N ILE A 346 19.21 3.92 -3.80
CA ILE A 346 18.68 2.90 -4.69
C ILE A 346 17.88 1.93 -3.82
N ARG A 347 16.66 1.60 -4.26
CA ARG A 347 15.79 0.65 -3.60
C ARG A 347 15.58 -0.59 -4.46
N VAL A 348 15.81 -1.74 -3.86
CA VAL A 348 15.50 -3.06 -4.41
C VAL A 348 14.26 -3.61 -3.71
N SER A 349 13.41 -4.31 -4.45
CA SER A 349 12.20 -4.95 -3.93
C SER A 349 12.37 -6.46 -4.02
N ILE A 350 12.40 -7.13 -2.86
CA ILE A 350 12.59 -8.58 -2.72
C ILE A 350 11.26 -9.23 -2.36
N HIS A 351 10.75 -10.01 -3.29
CA HIS A 351 9.54 -10.81 -3.12
C HIS A 351 9.88 -12.22 -2.62
N TYR A 352 8.95 -12.95 -2.02
CA TYR A 352 9.18 -14.34 -1.66
C TYR A 352 9.50 -15.24 -2.89
N LEU A 353 9.07 -14.81 -4.09
CA LEU A 353 9.38 -15.46 -5.37
C LEU A 353 10.77 -15.13 -5.93
N THR A 354 11.44 -14.08 -5.43
CA THR A 354 12.79 -13.70 -5.88
C THR A 354 13.77 -14.85 -5.62
N LEU A 355 14.60 -15.18 -6.61
CA LEU A 355 15.62 -16.23 -6.48
C LEU A 355 16.91 -15.65 -5.90
N GLU A 356 17.68 -16.48 -5.18
CA GLU A 356 19.02 -16.10 -4.70
C GLU A 356 19.96 -15.77 -5.85
N SER A 357 19.88 -16.53 -6.96
CA SER A 357 20.66 -16.25 -8.17
C SER A 357 20.39 -14.88 -8.79
N GLU A 358 19.17 -14.36 -8.70
CA GLU A 358 18.83 -12.99 -9.17
C GLU A 358 19.48 -11.92 -8.27
N MET A 359 19.58 -12.20 -6.97
CA MET A 359 20.26 -11.32 -6.02
C MET A 359 21.78 -11.37 -6.21
N ASP A 360 22.36 -12.54 -6.45
CA ASP A 360 23.79 -12.69 -6.77
C ASP A 360 24.15 -11.99 -8.08
N GLU A 361 23.30 -12.06 -9.09
CA GLU A 361 23.48 -11.33 -10.37
C GLU A 361 23.45 -9.81 -10.15
N LEU A 362 22.55 -9.31 -9.30
CA LEU A 362 22.54 -7.89 -8.91
C LEU A 362 23.86 -7.49 -8.24
N ILE A 363 24.37 -8.28 -7.30
CA ILE A 363 25.63 -8.01 -6.60
C ILE A 363 26.81 -8.01 -7.60
N GLY A 364 26.90 -9.01 -8.49
CA GLY A 364 27.90 -9.07 -9.56
C GLY A 364 27.88 -7.86 -10.45
N SER A 365 26.68 -7.43 -10.87
CA SER A 365 26.49 -6.24 -11.73
C SER A 365 26.89 -4.94 -11.02
N ILE A 366 26.62 -4.80 -9.72
CA ILE A 366 27.10 -3.66 -8.92
C ILE A 366 28.62 -3.64 -8.85
N GLN A 367 29.27 -4.80 -8.63
CA GLN A 367 30.72 -4.90 -8.58
C GLN A 367 31.37 -4.54 -9.93
N GLU A 368 30.81 -4.97 -11.05
CA GLU A 368 31.28 -4.59 -12.39
C GLU A 368 31.14 -3.09 -12.63
N PHE A 369 29.97 -2.51 -12.32
CA PHE A 369 29.78 -1.06 -12.41
C PHE A 369 30.84 -0.30 -11.64
N MET A 370 31.15 -0.70 -10.41
CA MET A 370 32.15 -0.04 -9.56
C MET A 370 33.57 -0.14 -10.14
N LYS A 371 33.93 -1.26 -10.78
CA LYS A 371 35.24 -1.42 -11.44
C LYS A 371 35.37 -0.49 -12.64
N VAL A 372 34.32 -0.38 -13.48
CA VAL A 372 34.31 0.50 -14.66
C VAL A 372 34.44 1.98 -14.27
N GLN A 373 33.88 2.38 -13.13
CA GLN A 373 33.97 3.77 -12.65
C GLN A 373 35.30 4.11 -11.96
N SER A 374 36.13 3.11 -11.64
CA SER A 374 37.42 3.27 -10.99
C SER A 374 38.60 3.38 -11.99
N ASN A 375 38.34 3.07 -13.27
CA ASN A 375 39.27 3.20 -14.40
C ASN A 375 38.97 4.47 -15.21
#